data_e43fee2969b94181f4b1219d305b121b
#
_entry.id   e43fee2969b94181f4b1219d305b121b
#
_cell.length_a   1.000
_cell.length_b   1.000
_cell.length_c   1.000
_cell.angle_alpha   90.00
_cell.angle_beta   90.00
_cell.angle_gamma   90.00
#
_symmetry.space_group_name_H-M   'P 1'
#
loop_
_entity.id
_entity.type
_entity.pdbx_description
1 polymer ?
#
loop_
_entity_poly.entity_id
_entity_poly.type
_entity_poly.pdbx_seq_one_letter_code
_entity_poly.pdbx_strand_id
1 'polypeptide(L)'
;MSVKSTNVIYINPLLKQNDIEMIRNTLFQESFMKMCSLFFNKNKVVEHDYHCLGEYISKNDVSISKGKISWEDAIRKAAAPLVAKGDIESKYVNTMIQAVNEFGTYMVITPKVAYVHAGKDDGVNKNCVSLLLLENEIPFGSFNTKPVIAIVVLGICDKEESQLLNIANILDIPENIELLKNSKNIESILSLHD
;
A
#
# COMPACT_ATOMS: atom_id res chain seq x y z
N MET A 1 -18.21 26.45 16.39
CA MET A 1 -18.81 26.00 15.10
C MET A 1 -17.66 25.77 14.14
N SER A 2 -17.36 24.51 13.87
CA SER A 2 -16.31 24.11 12.93
C SER A 2 -16.90 24.09 11.52
N VAL A 3 -16.40 24.97 10.65
CA VAL A 3 -16.75 24.97 9.22
C VAL A 3 -16.12 23.72 8.60
N LYS A 4 -16.93 22.74 8.24
CA LYS A 4 -16.50 21.64 7.37
C LYS A 4 -16.11 22.25 6.03
N SER A 5 -14.84 22.19 5.66
CA SER A 5 -14.40 22.53 4.30
C SER A 5 -15.01 21.51 3.34
N THR A 6 -15.96 21.98 2.56
CA THR A 6 -16.54 21.18 1.47
C THR A 6 -15.64 21.39 0.25
N ASN A 7 -14.98 20.36 -0.22
CA ASN A 7 -14.26 20.44 -1.49
C ASN A 7 -15.30 20.57 -2.61
N VAL A 8 -15.35 21.71 -3.25
CA VAL A 8 -16.26 21.97 -4.38
C VAL A 8 -15.46 21.74 -5.66
N ILE A 9 -15.89 20.77 -6.45
CA ILE A 9 -15.32 20.50 -7.78
C ILE A 9 -16.20 21.23 -8.80
N TYR A 10 -15.63 22.19 -9.52
CA TYR A 10 -16.30 22.85 -10.63
C TYR A 10 -16.16 21.97 -11.87
N ILE A 11 -17.29 21.46 -12.37
CA ILE A 11 -17.37 20.61 -13.56
C ILE A 11 -18.00 21.41 -14.70
N ASN A 12 -17.39 21.34 -15.90
CA ASN A 12 -18.01 21.89 -17.11
C ASN A 12 -19.32 21.14 -17.40
N PRO A 13 -20.44 21.80 -17.71
CA PRO A 13 -21.71 21.15 -18.06
C PRO A 13 -21.62 20.13 -19.20
N LEU A 14 -20.61 20.27 -20.06
CA LEU A 14 -20.22 19.27 -21.07
C LEU A 14 -18.96 18.55 -20.55
N LEU A 15 -19.14 17.49 -19.81
CA LEU A 15 -18.06 16.63 -19.30
C LEU A 15 -17.16 16.18 -20.45
N LYS A 16 -15.93 16.68 -20.46
CA LYS A 16 -14.86 16.18 -21.33
C LYS A 16 -14.12 15.06 -20.61
N GLN A 17 -13.38 14.27 -21.39
CA GLN A 17 -12.56 13.16 -20.85
C GLN A 17 -11.65 13.63 -19.71
N ASN A 18 -11.05 14.82 -19.83
CA ASN A 18 -10.20 15.42 -18.80
C ASN A 18 -10.96 15.75 -17.50
N ASP A 19 -12.23 16.10 -17.58
CA ASP A 19 -13.07 16.41 -16.40
C ASP A 19 -13.38 15.11 -15.65
N ILE A 20 -13.63 14.02 -16.38
CA ILE A 20 -13.87 12.68 -15.82
C ILE A 20 -12.60 12.18 -15.10
N GLU A 21 -11.43 12.37 -15.72
CA GLU A 21 -10.14 12.01 -15.10
C GLU A 21 -9.86 12.85 -13.86
N MET A 22 -10.15 14.16 -13.87
CA MET A 22 -9.98 15.03 -12.72
C MET A 22 -10.90 14.63 -11.56
N ILE A 23 -12.17 14.30 -11.82
CA ILE A 23 -13.12 13.81 -10.82
C ILE A 23 -12.63 12.48 -10.24
N ARG A 24 -12.25 11.55 -11.12
CA ARG A 24 -11.73 10.24 -10.71
C ARG A 24 -10.50 10.37 -9.83
N ASN A 25 -9.55 11.24 -10.23
CA ASN A 25 -8.34 11.51 -9.47
C ASN A 25 -8.65 12.15 -8.11
N THR A 26 -9.60 13.11 -8.06
CA THR A 26 -9.97 13.78 -6.81
C THR A 26 -10.67 12.82 -5.85
N LEU A 27 -11.62 12.01 -6.33
CA LEU A 27 -12.31 11.00 -5.51
C LEU A 27 -11.36 9.91 -5.03
N PHE A 28 -10.41 9.54 -5.87
CA PHE A 28 -9.37 8.57 -5.49
C PHE A 28 -8.42 9.16 -4.45
N GLN A 29 -7.98 10.42 -4.65
CA GLN A 29 -7.17 11.17 -3.69
C GLN A 29 -7.89 11.37 -2.35
N GLU A 30 -9.18 11.68 -2.35
CA GLU A 30 -9.98 11.82 -1.12
C GLU A 30 -10.10 10.49 -0.36
N SER A 31 -10.37 9.39 -1.05
CA SER A 31 -10.41 8.06 -0.45
C SER A 31 -9.05 7.67 0.12
N PHE A 32 -7.99 7.96 -0.61
CA PHE A 32 -6.61 7.75 -0.20
C PHE A 32 -6.21 8.65 0.97
N MET A 33 -6.53 9.95 0.92
CA MET A 33 -6.25 10.90 2.00
C MET A 33 -7.05 10.56 3.27
N LYS A 34 -8.27 10.02 3.12
CA LYS A 34 -9.05 9.50 4.23
C LYS A 34 -8.39 8.27 4.85
N MET A 35 -7.89 7.36 4.03
CA MET A 35 -7.08 6.23 4.47
C MET A 35 -5.81 6.73 5.16
N CYS A 36 -5.05 7.64 4.56
CA CYS A 36 -3.86 8.26 5.18
C CYS A 36 -4.20 8.97 6.50
N SER A 37 -5.32 9.67 6.62
CA SER A 37 -5.72 10.33 7.87
C SER A 37 -6.02 9.34 8.99
N LEU A 38 -6.47 8.14 8.66
CA LEU A 38 -6.59 7.02 9.59
C LEU A 38 -5.22 6.50 10.03
N PHE A 39 -4.26 6.43 9.10
CA PHE A 39 -2.87 6.03 9.39
C PHE A 39 -2.11 7.02 10.27
N PHE A 40 -2.35 8.34 10.11
CA PHE A 40 -1.58 9.36 10.80
C PHE A 40 -2.28 10.00 12.01
N ASN A 41 -3.44 9.49 12.44
CA ASN A 41 -4.12 10.02 13.61
C ASN A 41 -3.51 9.47 14.91
N LYS A 42 -2.31 9.98 15.25
CA LYS A 42 -1.47 9.55 16.38
C LYS A 42 -2.02 9.81 17.80
N ASN A 43 -3.29 10.21 17.95
CA ASN A 43 -3.85 10.62 19.24
C ASN A 43 -4.71 9.56 19.95
N LYS A 44 -4.58 8.28 19.59
CA LYS A 44 -5.12 7.21 20.42
C LYS A 44 -4.00 6.64 21.29
N VAL A 45 -3.99 7.02 22.55
CA VAL A 45 -3.24 6.29 23.59
C VAL A 45 -3.82 4.89 23.63
N VAL A 46 -3.12 3.94 23.06
CA VAL A 46 -3.40 2.50 23.16
C VAL A 46 -2.46 1.97 24.21
N GLU A 47 -2.96 1.20 25.16
CA GLU A 47 -2.13 0.39 26.05
C GLU A 47 -1.14 -0.40 25.19
N HIS A 48 0.15 -0.33 25.55
CA HIS A 48 1.24 -0.95 24.80
C HIS A 48 1.22 -2.48 24.94
N ASP A 49 0.41 -3.15 24.14
CA ASP A 49 0.75 -4.50 23.71
C ASP A 49 1.64 -4.33 22.45
N TYR A 50 2.91 -4.71 22.57
CA TYR A 50 3.84 -4.70 21.44
C TYR A 50 3.33 -5.67 20.37
N HIS A 51 2.97 -5.16 19.22
CA HIS A 51 2.52 -5.97 18.09
C HIS A 51 3.65 -6.15 17.09
N CYS A 52 3.91 -7.38 16.69
CA CYS A 52 4.89 -7.66 15.66
C CYS A 52 4.23 -7.84 14.29
N LEU A 53 5.01 -7.59 13.22
CA LEU A 53 4.53 -7.69 11.85
C LEU A 53 4.01 -9.10 11.52
N GLY A 54 4.57 -10.13 12.16
CA GLY A 54 4.15 -11.53 12.01
C GLY A 54 2.76 -11.87 12.54
N GLU A 55 2.13 -10.98 13.32
CA GLU A 55 0.73 -11.13 13.72
C GLU A 55 -0.23 -10.78 12.57
N TYR A 56 0.22 -9.92 11.65
CA TYR A 56 -0.58 -9.39 10.55
C TYR A 56 -0.27 -10.03 9.20
N ILE A 57 0.98 -10.50 8.99
CA ILE A 57 1.42 -11.06 7.71
C ILE A 57 1.93 -12.48 7.93
N SER A 58 1.33 -13.45 7.25
CA SER A 58 1.79 -14.83 7.28
C SER A 58 3.19 -14.98 6.66
N LYS A 59 4.02 -15.85 7.21
CA LYS A 59 5.35 -16.19 6.66
C LYS A 59 5.30 -16.56 5.17
N ASN A 60 4.24 -17.22 4.73
CA ASN A 60 4.07 -17.62 3.33
C ASN A 60 3.73 -16.45 2.39
N ASP A 61 3.37 -15.29 2.95
CA ASP A 61 3.02 -14.07 2.22
C ASP A 61 4.15 -13.05 2.23
N VAL A 62 5.30 -13.40 2.82
CA VAL A 62 6.52 -12.60 2.79
C VAL A 62 7.53 -13.22 1.84
N SER A 63 8.16 -12.40 1.02
CA SER A 63 9.21 -12.84 0.09
C SER A 63 10.34 -11.82 0.01
N ILE A 64 11.50 -12.28 -0.45
CA ILE A 64 12.68 -11.44 -0.68
C ILE A 64 13.05 -11.56 -2.15
N SER A 65 13.19 -10.42 -2.85
CA SER A 65 13.63 -10.37 -4.23
C SER A 65 15.12 -10.10 -4.30
N LYS A 66 15.85 -10.97 -4.98
CA LYS A 66 17.26 -10.79 -5.29
C LYS A 66 17.44 -10.15 -6.67
N GLY A 67 18.50 -9.34 -6.78
CA GLY A 67 18.87 -8.72 -8.04
C GLY A 67 18.00 -7.51 -8.43
N LYS A 68 18.17 -7.07 -9.69
CA LYS A 68 17.40 -5.93 -10.24
C LYS A 68 16.03 -6.40 -10.72
N ILE A 69 15.00 -5.62 -10.44
CA ILE A 69 13.62 -5.89 -10.83
C ILE A 69 12.94 -4.55 -11.19
N SER A 70 12.03 -4.55 -12.14
CA SER A 70 11.18 -3.39 -12.42
C SER A 70 10.13 -3.22 -11.30
N TRP A 71 9.58 -2.03 -11.14
CA TRP A 71 8.55 -1.82 -10.13
C TRP A 71 7.25 -2.60 -10.45
N GLU A 72 6.92 -2.78 -11.74
CA GLU A 72 5.77 -3.59 -12.18
C GLU A 72 5.96 -5.06 -11.81
N ASP A 73 7.14 -5.62 -12.08
CA ASP A 73 7.44 -7.00 -11.75
C ASP A 73 7.57 -7.20 -10.23
N ALA A 74 8.00 -6.18 -9.51
CA ALA A 74 8.00 -6.20 -8.06
C ALA A 74 6.58 -6.25 -7.49
N ILE A 75 5.61 -5.52 -8.06
CA ILE A 75 4.19 -5.64 -7.70
C ILE A 75 3.68 -7.06 -8.00
N ARG A 76 3.95 -7.59 -9.21
CA ARG A 76 3.54 -8.96 -9.58
C ARG A 76 4.10 -10.00 -8.62
N LYS A 77 5.39 -9.86 -8.27
CA LYS A 77 6.07 -10.78 -7.36
C LYS A 77 5.52 -10.68 -5.93
N ALA A 78 5.25 -9.48 -5.45
CA ALA A 78 4.64 -9.25 -4.15
C ALA A 78 3.24 -9.87 -4.07
N ALA A 79 2.44 -9.74 -5.13
CA ALA A 79 1.07 -10.25 -5.21
C ALA A 79 0.99 -11.78 -5.43
N ALA A 80 2.06 -12.42 -5.92
CA ALA A 80 2.04 -13.81 -6.33
C ALA A 80 1.50 -14.80 -5.27
N PRO A 81 1.88 -14.72 -3.97
CA PRO A 81 1.33 -15.63 -2.97
C PRO A 81 -0.18 -15.46 -2.77
N LEU A 82 -0.70 -14.24 -2.87
CA LEU A 82 -2.14 -13.96 -2.72
C LEU A 82 -2.93 -14.47 -3.92
N VAL A 83 -2.39 -14.32 -5.14
CA VAL A 83 -3.00 -14.88 -6.36
C VAL A 83 -3.00 -16.41 -6.30
N ALA A 84 -1.91 -17.02 -5.87
CA ALA A 84 -1.80 -18.49 -5.75
C ALA A 84 -2.80 -19.09 -4.76
N LYS A 85 -3.16 -18.35 -3.71
CA LYS A 85 -4.20 -18.74 -2.74
C LYS A 85 -5.62 -18.45 -3.23
N GLY A 86 -5.79 -17.66 -4.29
CA GLY A 86 -7.08 -17.16 -4.73
C GLY A 86 -7.65 -16.06 -3.86
N ASP A 87 -6.83 -15.39 -3.03
CA ASP A 87 -7.22 -14.26 -2.18
C ASP A 87 -7.50 -13.02 -3.01
N ILE A 88 -6.74 -12.86 -4.11
CA ILE A 88 -6.95 -11.86 -5.17
C ILE A 88 -6.87 -12.52 -6.55
N GLU A 89 -7.51 -11.91 -7.52
CA GLU A 89 -7.44 -12.34 -8.93
C GLU A 89 -6.28 -11.66 -9.67
N SER A 90 -5.82 -12.28 -10.77
CA SER A 90 -4.76 -11.69 -11.60
C SER A 90 -5.13 -10.33 -12.18
N LYS A 91 -6.43 -10.06 -12.42
CA LYS A 91 -6.89 -8.73 -12.87
C LYS A 91 -6.60 -7.65 -11.84
N TYR A 92 -6.68 -7.96 -10.53
CA TYR A 92 -6.37 -7.03 -9.44
C TYR A 92 -4.93 -6.52 -9.53
N VAL A 93 -4.00 -7.42 -9.84
CA VAL A 93 -2.58 -7.05 -10.02
C VAL A 93 -2.40 -6.08 -11.17
N ASN A 94 -3.11 -6.30 -12.29
CA ASN A 94 -3.05 -5.39 -13.44
C ASN A 94 -3.65 -4.03 -13.11
N THR A 95 -4.76 -3.99 -12.36
CA THR A 95 -5.39 -2.74 -11.92
C THR A 95 -4.46 -1.95 -10.98
N MET A 96 -3.76 -2.61 -10.06
CA MET A 96 -2.75 -1.96 -9.21
C MET A 96 -1.64 -1.29 -10.04
N ILE A 97 -1.09 -2.00 -11.03
CA ILE A 97 -0.05 -1.47 -11.92
C ILE A 97 -0.58 -0.30 -12.75
N GLN A 98 -1.81 -0.42 -13.27
CA GLN A 98 -2.46 0.65 -14.00
C GLN A 98 -2.66 1.89 -13.13
N ALA A 99 -3.10 1.73 -11.88
CA ALA A 99 -3.27 2.82 -10.92
C ALA A 99 -1.95 3.57 -10.66
N VAL A 100 -0.83 2.87 -10.52
CA VAL A 100 0.50 3.50 -10.38
C VAL A 100 0.89 4.26 -11.66
N ASN A 101 0.58 3.73 -12.85
CA ASN A 101 0.84 4.42 -14.11
C ASN A 101 -0.01 5.69 -14.27
N GLU A 102 -1.26 5.67 -13.84
CA GLU A 102 -2.19 6.80 -13.97
C GLU A 102 -1.96 7.87 -12.91
N PHE A 103 -1.72 7.47 -11.66
CA PHE A 103 -1.71 8.36 -10.49
C PHE A 103 -0.33 8.57 -9.88
N GLY A 104 0.71 7.90 -10.41
CA GLY A 104 2.08 8.05 -9.93
C GLY A 104 2.33 7.36 -8.59
N THR A 105 3.21 7.96 -7.79
CA THR A 105 3.77 7.37 -6.56
C THR A 105 2.97 7.66 -5.28
N TYR A 106 1.66 7.91 -5.39
CA TYR A 106 0.79 8.19 -4.25
C TYR A 106 0.76 7.06 -3.22
N MET A 107 1.01 5.82 -3.65
CA MET A 107 1.06 4.63 -2.79
C MET A 107 2.33 4.55 -1.91
N VAL A 108 3.31 5.44 -2.10
CA VAL A 108 4.49 5.54 -1.24
C VAL A 108 4.22 6.58 -0.17
N ILE A 109 3.54 6.17 0.91
CA ILE A 109 3.12 7.02 2.03
C ILE A 109 4.13 7.07 3.16
N THR A 110 4.80 5.95 3.44
CA THR A 110 5.94 5.91 4.36
C THR A 110 7.25 5.90 3.57
N PRO A 111 8.35 6.40 4.13
CA PRO A 111 9.64 6.36 3.45
C PRO A 111 10.00 4.94 3.03
N LYS A 112 10.37 4.74 1.76
CA LYS A 112 10.89 3.47 1.23
C LYS A 112 9.89 2.31 1.13
N VAL A 113 8.60 2.48 1.45
CA VAL A 113 7.59 1.42 1.37
C VAL A 113 6.43 1.85 0.46
N ALA A 114 6.07 1.02 -0.51
CA ALA A 114 4.89 1.19 -1.34
C ALA A 114 3.75 0.28 -0.85
N TYR A 115 2.58 0.86 -0.56
CA TYR A 115 1.36 0.15 -0.14
C TYR A 115 0.41 0.03 -1.32
N VAL A 116 0.56 -1.05 -2.09
CA VAL A 116 -0.11 -1.21 -3.39
C VAL A 116 -1.47 -1.86 -3.22
N HIS A 117 -2.50 -1.21 -3.74
CA HIS A 117 -3.88 -1.67 -3.68
C HIS A 117 -4.68 -1.16 -4.88
N ALA A 118 -5.88 -1.71 -5.08
CA ALA A 118 -6.86 -1.26 -6.07
C ALA A 118 -8.27 -1.29 -5.45
N GLY A 119 -9.31 -1.07 -6.22
CA GLY A 119 -10.69 -1.10 -5.74
C GLY A 119 -11.12 -2.50 -5.30
N LYS A 120 -12.05 -2.58 -4.33
CA LYS A 120 -12.59 -3.87 -3.83
C LYS A 120 -13.23 -4.71 -4.93
N ASP A 121 -13.83 -4.07 -5.93
CA ASP A 121 -14.53 -4.73 -7.03
C ASP A 121 -13.58 -5.18 -8.17
N ASP A 122 -12.29 -4.86 -8.04
CA ASP A 122 -11.27 -5.16 -9.05
C ASP A 122 -10.69 -6.59 -8.92
N GLY A 123 -11.23 -7.41 -8.01
CA GLY A 123 -10.87 -8.82 -7.90
C GLY A 123 -10.22 -9.22 -6.59
N VAL A 124 -10.67 -8.61 -5.49
CA VAL A 124 -10.36 -9.07 -4.13
C VAL A 124 -11.45 -10.02 -3.68
N ASN A 125 -11.07 -11.21 -3.19
CA ASN A 125 -11.98 -12.23 -2.70
C ASN A 125 -12.06 -12.24 -1.16
N LYS A 126 -10.99 -11.81 -0.48
CA LYS A 126 -10.96 -11.64 0.98
C LYS A 126 -9.88 -10.65 1.39
N ASN A 127 -9.97 -10.15 2.63
CA ASN A 127 -8.92 -9.32 3.22
C ASN A 127 -7.61 -10.10 3.27
N CYS A 128 -6.57 -9.55 2.69
CA CYS A 128 -5.26 -10.20 2.60
C CYS A 128 -4.14 -9.18 2.48
N VAL A 129 -2.95 -9.62 2.86
CA VAL A 129 -1.75 -8.81 2.79
C VAL A 129 -0.54 -9.68 2.45
N SER A 130 0.37 -9.14 1.66
CA SER A 130 1.69 -9.72 1.42
C SER A 130 2.78 -8.65 1.40
N LEU A 131 4.02 -9.05 1.63
CA LEU A 131 5.17 -8.17 1.66
C LEU A 131 6.30 -8.73 0.80
N LEU A 132 6.85 -7.91 -0.08
CA LEU A 132 8.09 -8.18 -0.81
C LEU A 132 9.17 -7.23 -0.31
N LEU A 133 10.24 -7.77 0.25
CA LEU A 133 11.48 -7.03 0.48
C LEU A 133 12.37 -7.09 -0.77
N LEU A 134 12.94 -5.97 -1.13
CA LEU A 134 13.86 -5.84 -2.26
C LEU A 134 15.30 -5.77 -1.74
N GLU A 135 16.18 -6.60 -2.29
CA GLU A 135 17.61 -6.57 -1.96
C GLU A 135 18.25 -5.23 -2.32
N ASN A 136 17.78 -4.60 -3.40
CA ASN A 136 18.22 -3.30 -3.85
C ASN A 136 17.02 -2.34 -3.94
N GLU A 137 17.26 -1.10 -3.56
CA GLU A 137 16.29 -0.03 -3.75
C GLU A 137 15.98 0.16 -5.24
N ILE A 138 14.71 0.29 -5.57
CA ILE A 138 14.24 0.53 -6.93
C ILE A 138 13.47 1.85 -7.02
N PRO A 139 13.52 2.55 -8.16
CA PRO A 139 12.60 3.64 -8.43
C PRO A 139 11.21 3.07 -8.65
N PHE A 140 10.24 3.50 -7.84
CA PHE A 140 8.84 3.06 -7.93
C PHE A 140 8.00 4.09 -8.69
N GLY A 141 7.19 3.62 -9.64
CA GLY A 141 6.31 4.42 -10.48
C GLY A 141 6.92 4.82 -11.83
N SER A 142 6.06 5.22 -12.77
CA SER A 142 6.43 5.61 -14.14
C SER A 142 6.88 7.07 -14.25
N PHE A 143 6.43 7.94 -13.34
CA PHE A 143 6.82 9.35 -13.25
C PHE A 143 6.86 9.78 -11.78
N ASN A 144 7.60 10.87 -11.48
CA ASN A 144 7.84 11.34 -10.11
C ASN A 144 8.25 10.19 -9.17
N THR A 145 9.16 9.33 -9.64
CA THR A 145 9.53 8.09 -8.97
C THR A 145 10.05 8.33 -7.56
N LYS A 146 9.65 7.47 -6.64
CA LYS A 146 10.18 7.43 -5.27
C LYS A 146 10.97 6.14 -5.05
N PRO A 147 12.10 6.21 -4.34
CA PRO A 147 12.86 5.00 -4.04
C PRO A 147 12.14 4.14 -3.00
N VAL A 148 12.00 2.82 -3.28
CA VAL A 148 11.41 1.85 -2.34
C VAL A 148 12.31 0.64 -2.14
N ILE A 149 12.26 0.07 -0.93
CA ILE A 149 12.91 -1.19 -0.54
C ILE A 149 11.89 -2.27 -0.24
N ALA A 150 10.62 -1.93 -0.08
CA ALA A 150 9.56 -2.90 0.19
C ALA A 150 8.27 -2.54 -0.55
N ILE A 151 7.54 -3.58 -0.93
CA ILE A 151 6.19 -3.47 -1.49
C ILE A 151 5.25 -4.29 -0.62
N VAL A 152 4.22 -3.65 -0.09
CA VAL A 152 3.11 -4.27 0.63
C VAL A 152 1.91 -4.27 -0.32
N VAL A 153 1.38 -5.44 -0.64
CA VAL A 153 0.14 -5.59 -1.41
C VAL A 153 -1.01 -5.79 -0.45
N LEU A 154 -2.06 -5.02 -0.64
CA LEU A 154 -3.26 -5.02 0.18
C LEU A 154 -4.47 -5.41 -0.64
N GLY A 155 -5.18 -6.46 -0.23
CA GLY A 155 -6.52 -6.79 -0.72
C GLY A 155 -7.53 -6.48 0.38
N ILE A 156 -8.48 -5.56 0.12
CA ILE A 156 -9.45 -5.08 1.11
C ILE A 156 -10.87 -5.28 0.58
N CYS A 157 -11.63 -6.21 1.18
CA CYS A 157 -13.05 -6.45 0.89
C CYS A 157 -13.96 -5.67 1.83
N ASP A 158 -13.60 -5.64 3.12
CA ASP A 158 -14.41 -5.13 4.22
C ASP A 158 -13.71 -3.96 4.92
N LYS A 159 -14.48 -3.27 5.79
CA LYS A 159 -14.00 -2.09 6.53
C LYS A 159 -13.07 -2.40 7.72
N GLU A 160 -12.52 -3.61 7.83
CA GLU A 160 -11.53 -3.92 8.87
C GLU A 160 -10.15 -3.31 8.55
N GLU A 161 -10.10 -1.99 8.63
CA GLU A 161 -8.91 -1.17 8.34
C GLU A 161 -7.84 -1.27 9.45
N SER A 162 -8.15 -1.87 10.61
CA SER A 162 -7.29 -1.86 11.79
C SER A 162 -5.96 -2.59 11.58
N GLN A 163 -5.97 -3.74 10.91
CA GLN A 163 -4.76 -4.53 10.66
C GLN A 163 -3.77 -3.80 9.74
N LEU A 164 -4.30 -3.11 8.73
CA LEU A 164 -3.48 -2.33 7.80
C LEU A 164 -2.81 -1.15 8.48
N LEU A 165 -3.53 -0.52 9.41
CA LEU A 165 -3.00 0.58 10.21
C LEU A 165 -1.81 0.12 11.05
N ASN A 166 -1.90 -1.04 11.69
CA ASN A 166 -0.83 -1.59 12.50
C ASN A 166 0.41 -1.92 11.67
N ILE A 167 0.24 -2.54 10.49
CA ILE A 167 1.35 -2.79 9.56
C ILE A 167 2.05 -1.49 9.16
N ALA A 168 1.28 -0.46 8.81
CA ALA A 168 1.85 0.82 8.42
C ALA A 168 2.55 1.53 9.59
N ASN A 169 1.99 1.47 10.81
CA ASN A 169 2.61 2.02 12.01
C ASN A 169 3.97 1.37 12.28
N ILE A 170 4.06 0.04 12.21
CA ILE A 170 5.32 -0.69 12.36
C ILE A 170 6.33 -0.28 11.28
N LEU A 171 5.90 -0.20 10.02
CA LEU A 171 6.77 0.14 8.89
C LEU A 171 7.05 1.64 8.72
N ASP A 172 6.40 2.54 9.48
CA ASP A 172 6.70 3.98 9.52
C ASP A 172 7.81 4.33 10.53
N ILE A 173 8.19 3.38 11.38
CA ILE A 173 9.27 3.56 12.36
C ILE A 173 10.61 3.58 11.62
N PRO A 174 11.43 4.66 11.73
CA PRO A 174 12.68 4.77 10.99
C PRO A 174 13.66 3.64 11.28
N GLU A 175 13.71 3.17 12.53
CA GLU A 175 14.54 2.06 12.96
C GLU A 175 14.13 0.75 12.28
N ASN A 176 12.82 0.52 12.11
CA ASN A 176 12.30 -0.65 11.41
C ASN A 176 12.61 -0.61 9.91
N ILE A 177 12.63 0.56 9.29
CA ILE A 177 13.08 0.71 7.90
C ILE A 177 14.54 0.30 7.73
N GLU A 178 15.41 0.70 8.65
CA GLU A 178 16.83 0.29 8.63
C GLU A 178 17.00 -1.21 8.93
N LEU A 179 16.23 -1.77 9.86
CA LEU A 179 16.21 -3.20 10.12
C LEU A 179 15.70 -3.98 8.91
N LEU A 180 14.63 -3.52 8.28
CA LEU A 180 14.04 -4.11 7.07
C LEU A 180 15.07 -4.16 5.94
N LYS A 181 15.77 -3.05 5.67
CA LYS A 181 16.82 -2.93 4.65
C LYS A 181 17.97 -3.92 4.87
N ASN A 182 18.30 -4.21 6.12
CA ASN A 182 19.38 -5.12 6.49
C ASN A 182 18.90 -6.57 6.68
N SER A 183 17.60 -6.84 6.60
CA SER A 183 17.01 -8.17 6.78
C SER A 183 17.39 -9.10 5.64
N LYS A 184 17.82 -10.31 5.99
CA LYS A 184 18.23 -11.35 5.02
C LYS A 184 17.32 -12.58 5.05
N ASN A 185 16.41 -12.66 5.99
CA ASN A 185 15.48 -13.76 6.16
C ASN A 185 14.08 -13.24 6.56
N ILE A 186 13.08 -14.07 6.36
CA ILE A 186 11.68 -13.72 6.60
C ILE A 186 11.39 -13.53 8.09
N GLU A 187 12.06 -14.30 8.96
CA GLU A 187 11.87 -14.23 10.42
C GLU A 187 12.25 -12.84 10.95
N SER A 188 13.36 -12.27 10.47
CA SER A 188 13.77 -10.90 10.83
C SER A 188 12.77 -9.84 10.38
N ILE A 189 12.11 -10.04 9.25
CA ILE A 189 11.05 -9.14 8.76
C ILE A 189 9.83 -9.23 9.66
N LEU A 190 9.38 -10.45 9.98
CA LEU A 190 8.18 -10.69 10.77
C LEU A 190 8.33 -10.28 12.25
N SER A 191 9.56 -10.17 12.75
CA SER A 191 9.84 -9.73 14.13
C SER A 191 9.87 -8.21 14.29
N LEU A 192 9.71 -7.41 13.24
CA LEU A 192 9.56 -5.95 13.36
C LEU A 192 8.31 -5.62 14.15
N HIS A 193 8.40 -4.67 15.07
CA HIS A 193 7.31 -4.33 16.01
C HIS A 193 7.22 -2.81 16.21
N ASP A 194 6.07 -2.34 16.74
CA ASP A 194 5.83 -0.95 17.16
C ASP A 194 6.46 -0.58 18.50
#